data_cc9a0c3537cb8a5ae36673a1e39d4e13
#
_entry.id   cc9a0c3537cb8a5ae36673a1e39d4e13
#
_cell.length_a   1.000
_cell.length_b   1.000
_cell.length_c   1.000
_cell.angle_alpha   90.00
_cell.angle_beta   90.00
_cell.angle_gamma   90.00
#
_symmetry.space_group_name_H-M   'P 1'
#
loop_
_entity.id
_entity.type
_entity.pdbx_description
1 polymer ?
#
loop_
_entity_poly.entity_id
_entity_poly.type
_entity_poly.pdbx_seq_one_letter_code
_entity_poly.pdbx_strand_id
1 'polypeptide(L)'
;AKYGVACGVGYVVEYRGEAIDRLTMEERMTICNMSIEFGSKMGIMNPDQTTYDYMRGRECVPEDFDAAVADWKTLVSDDDAEYDKVIRMDVSELAPMVTWGTNPSMGVDFDTPFPEVRDMNDERAYHYMGLRLGQKAEDINLGYIFIGSCTNARLSDLQLAARIVKGKKISPNLTAIVVPGSRPVKRAACLLYTSPS
;
A
#
# COMPACT_ATOMS: atom_id res chain seq x y z
N ALA A 1 -0.68 -1.91 12.37
CA ALA A 1 -0.04 -1.92 13.69
C ALA A 1 -1.03 -1.59 14.82
N LYS A 2 -1.62 -0.38 14.88
CA LYS A 2 -2.43 0.12 16.03
C LYS A 2 -3.60 -0.77 16.44
N TYR A 3 -4.31 -1.38 15.49
CA TYR A 3 -5.54 -2.15 15.75
C TYR A 3 -5.35 -3.67 15.60
N GLY A 4 -4.16 -4.11 15.20
CA GLY A 4 -3.85 -5.52 14.97
C GLY A 4 -4.46 -6.10 13.70
N VAL A 5 -4.07 -7.33 13.37
CA VAL A 5 -4.45 -8.02 12.12
C VAL A 5 -5.84 -8.65 12.13
N ALA A 6 -6.54 -8.60 13.24
CA ALA A 6 -7.86 -9.22 13.40
C ALA A 6 -9.02 -8.22 13.56
N CYS A 7 -8.73 -6.91 13.53
CA CYS A 7 -9.74 -5.88 13.82
C CYS A 7 -10.87 -5.85 12.80
N GLY A 8 -10.58 -6.19 11.54
CA GLY A 8 -11.55 -6.20 10.44
C GLY A 8 -12.20 -7.56 10.17
N VAL A 9 -11.92 -8.59 11.00
CA VAL A 9 -12.47 -9.94 10.78
C VAL A 9 -14.00 -9.92 10.80
N GLY A 10 -14.58 -10.41 9.72
CA GLY A 10 -16.04 -10.45 9.55
C GLY A 10 -16.65 -9.22 8.90
N TYR A 11 -15.90 -8.11 8.79
CA TYR A 11 -16.39 -6.84 8.27
C TYR A 11 -15.97 -6.59 6.81
N VAL A 12 -16.75 -5.76 6.14
CA VAL A 12 -16.33 -4.94 5.01
C VAL A 12 -15.98 -3.58 5.57
N VAL A 13 -14.89 -2.98 5.13
CA VAL A 13 -14.43 -1.68 5.65
C VAL A 13 -14.64 -0.61 4.58
N GLU A 14 -15.41 0.42 4.91
CA GLU A 14 -15.47 1.64 4.11
C GLU A 14 -14.50 2.67 4.67
N TYR A 15 -13.66 3.22 3.79
CA TYR A 15 -12.72 4.29 4.14
C TYR A 15 -13.28 5.62 3.67
N ARG A 16 -13.40 6.59 4.59
CA ARG A 16 -13.95 7.93 4.33
C ARG A 16 -13.10 9.02 5.00
N GLY A 17 -13.31 10.24 4.55
CA GLY A 17 -12.79 11.45 5.17
C GLY A 17 -11.70 12.13 4.37
N GLU A 18 -11.35 13.34 4.77
CA GLU A 18 -10.51 14.27 4.01
C GLU A 18 -9.15 13.66 3.58
N ALA A 19 -8.53 12.84 4.42
CA ALA A 19 -7.28 12.17 4.08
C ALA A 19 -7.47 11.17 2.92
N ILE A 20 -8.61 10.46 2.86
CA ILE A 20 -8.93 9.52 1.81
C ILE A 20 -9.28 10.24 0.50
N ASP A 21 -10.03 11.33 0.60
CA ASP A 21 -10.51 12.09 -0.56
C ASP A 21 -9.34 12.71 -1.36
N ARG A 22 -8.22 13.01 -0.68
CA ARG A 22 -6.99 13.55 -1.30
C ARG A 22 -6.11 12.52 -1.99
N LEU A 23 -6.37 11.22 -1.79
CA LEU A 23 -5.55 10.15 -2.34
C LEU A 23 -5.75 9.97 -3.84
N THR A 24 -4.66 9.63 -4.52
CA THR A 24 -4.70 9.10 -5.89
C THR A 24 -5.39 7.74 -5.95
N MET A 25 -5.80 7.29 -7.13
CA MET A 25 -6.41 5.96 -7.28
C MET A 25 -5.45 4.84 -6.89
N GLU A 26 -4.16 4.98 -7.18
CA GLU A 26 -3.14 4.01 -6.81
C GLU A 26 -3.03 3.85 -5.30
N GLU A 27 -3.06 4.94 -4.55
CA GLU A 27 -3.06 4.93 -3.08
C GLU A 27 -4.34 4.34 -2.51
N ARG A 28 -5.51 4.69 -3.08
CA ARG A 28 -6.80 4.10 -2.70
C ARG A 28 -6.83 2.59 -2.94
N MET A 29 -6.36 2.14 -4.09
CA MET A 29 -6.24 0.71 -4.40
C MET A 29 -5.28 0.00 -3.45
N THR A 30 -4.21 0.65 -2.99
CA THR A 30 -3.29 0.11 -2.00
C THR A 30 -3.98 -0.12 -0.67
N ILE A 31 -4.72 0.86 -0.16
CA ILE A 31 -5.47 0.74 1.10
C ILE A 31 -6.52 -0.37 1.01
N CYS A 32 -7.31 -0.41 -0.07
CA CYS A 32 -8.31 -1.46 -0.26
C CYS A 32 -7.69 -2.85 -0.36
N ASN A 33 -6.57 -2.99 -1.06
CA ASN A 33 -5.84 -4.27 -1.16
C ASN A 33 -5.33 -4.71 0.22
N MET A 34 -4.71 -3.81 0.99
CA MET A 34 -4.18 -4.11 2.32
C MET A 34 -5.24 -4.29 3.41
N SER A 35 -6.51 -4.13 3.08
CA SER A 35 -7.61 -4.42 4.02
C SER A 35 -7.66 -5.89 4.42
N ILE A 36 -7.13 -6.79 3.60
CA ILE A 36 -7.00 -8.23 3.89
C ILE A 36 -6.02 -8.45 5.06
N GLU A 37 -4.90 -7.73 5.10
CA GLU A 37 -3.92 -7.82 6.20
C GLU A 37 -4.47 -7.29 7.53
N PHE A 38 -5.51 -6.47 7.46
CA PHE A 38 -6.30 -6.01 8.59
C PHE A 38 -7.36 -7.04 9.03
N GLY A 39 -7.56 -8.10 8.25
CA GLY A 39 -8.50 -9.18 8.49
C GLY A 39 -9.88 -8.95 7.88
N SER A 40 -10.12 -7.85 7.18
CA SER A 40 -11.43 -7.58 6.58
C SER A 40 -11.68 -8.42 5.32
N LYS A 41 -12.95 -8.59 4.99
CA LYS A 41 -13.38 -9.28 3.76
C LYS A 41 -13.12 -8.43 2.52
N MET A 42 -13.23 -7.11 2.65
CA MET A 42 -13.09 -6.15 1.56
C MET A 42 -12.85 -4.76 2.11
N GLY A 43 -12.13 -3.93 1.37
CA GLY A 43 -12.05 -2.49 1.55
C GLY A 43 -12.76 -1.77 0.41
N ILE A 44 -13.54 -0.73 0.70
CA ILE A 44 -14.24 0.09 -0.29
C ILE A 44 -14.04 1.57 0.00
N MET A 45 -14.18 2.38 -1.03
CA MET A 45 -14.21 3.84 -0.98
C MET A 45 -15.31 4.33 -1.92
N ASN A 46 -16.00 5.39 -1.54
CA ASN A 46 -17.00 5.99 -2.38
C ASN A 46 -16.38 6.50 -3.68
N PRO A 47 -17.02 6.26 -4.85
CA PRO A 47 -16.56 6.81 -6.11
C PRO A 47 -16.71 8.33 -6.13
N ASP A 48 -15.71 9.03 -6.61
CA ASP A 48 -15.64 10.47 -6.74
C ASP A 48 -14.98 10.89 -8.07
N GLN A 49 -14.69 12.17 -8.24
CA GLN A 49 -14.09 12.70 -9.46
C GLN A 49 -12.74 12.04 -9.77
N THR A 50 -11.92 11.74 -8.75
CA THR A 50 -10.64 11.02 -8.91
C THR A 50 -10.86 9.64 -9.53
N THR A 51 -11.92 8.94 -9.08
CA THR A 51 -12.30 7.63 -9.64
C THR A 51 -12.77 7.76 -11.09
N TYR A 52 -13.63 8.74 -11.40
CA TYR A 52 -14.16 8.93 -12.75
C TYR A 52 -13.04 9.31 -13.73
N ASP A 53 -12.15 10.21 -13.36
CA ASP A 53 -11.02 10.63 -14.19
C ASP A 53 -10.06 9.45 -14.44
N TYR A 54 -9.83 8.61 -13.44
CA TYR A 54 -9.01 7.41 -13.57
C TYR A 54 -9.62 6.39 -14.52
N MET A 55 -10.95 6.25 -14.56
CA MET A 55 -11.65 5.29 -15.42
C MET A 55 -11.77 5.79 -16.85
N ARG A 56 -11.77 7.09 -17.09
CA ARG A 56 -11.97 7.70 -18.41
C ARG A 56 -10.93 7.20 -19.44
N GLY A 57 -11.42 6.68 -20.56
CA GLY A 57 -10.58 6.19 -21.65
C GLY A 57 -9.88 4.85 -21.43
N ARG A 58 -10.21 4.14 -20.36
CA ARG A 58 -9.72 2.77 -20.14
C ARG A 58 -10.54 1.76 -20.96
N GLU A 59 -9.90 0.63 -21.25
CA GLU A 59 -10.59 -0.52 -21.84
C GLU A 59 -11.69 -1.02 -20.88
N CYS A 60 -12.75 -1.55 -21.45
CA CYS A 60 -13.89 -2.13 -20.71
C CYS A 60 -14.76 -1.15 -19.90
N VAL A 61 -14.62 0.16 -20.08
CA VAL A 61 -15.61 1.11 -19.58
C VAL A 61 -16.80 1.18 -20.57
N PRO A 62 -18.03 1.50 -20.09
CA PRO A 62 -19.18 1.70 -20.97
C PRO A 62 -18.91 2.77 -22.04
N GLU A 63 -19.47 2.56 -23.25
CA GLU A 63 -19.34 3.53 -24.36
C GLU A 63 -19.90 4.90 -23.99
N ASP A 64 -21.09 4.92 -23.37
CA ASP A 64 -21.65 6.14 -22.79
C ASP A 64 -21.08 6.34 -21.38
N PHE A 65 -19.90 6.95 -21.35
CA PHE A 65 -19.19 7.19 -20.10
C PHE A 65 -19.90 8.17 -19.16
N ASP A 66 -20.60 9.17 -19.71
CA ASP A 66 -21.28 10.17 -18.90
C ASP A 66 -22.54 9.58 -18.23
N ALA A 67 -23.26 8.70 -18.93
CA ALA A 67 -24.33 7.92 -18.32
C ALA A 67 -23.81 6.97 -17.24
N ALA A 68 -22.68 6.31 -17.47
CA ALA A 68 -22.04 5.46 -16.47
C ALA A 68 -21.63 6.24 -15.22
N VAL A 69 -21.04 7.43 -15.37
CA VAL A 69 -20.70 8.31 -14.24
C VAL A 69 -21.95 8.75 -13.48
N ALA A 70 -23.06 9.04 -14.17
CA ALA A 70 -24.31 9.38 -13.52
C ALA A 70 -24.85 8.23 -12.65
N ASP A 71 -24.73 6.99 -13.14
CA ASP A 71 -25.07 5.79 -12.38
C ASP A 71 -24.11 5.59 -11.18
N TRP A 72 -22.81 5.69 -11.40
CA TRP A 72 -21.81 5.51 -10.34
C TRP A 72 -21.93 6.52 -9.19
N LYS A 73 -22.40 7.73 -9.47
CA LYS A 73 -22.70 8.73 -8.42
C LYS A 73 -23.81 8.28 -7.46
N THR A 74 -24.68 7.36 -7.88
CA THR A 74 -25.71 6.79 -7.02
C THR A 74 -25.19 5.72 -6.06
N LEU A 75 -23.94 5.24 -6.25
CA LEU A 75 -23.32 4.21 -5.42
C LEU A 75 -22.60 4.76 -4.19
N VAL A 76 -22.62 6.05 -3.99
CA VAL A 76 -22.08 6.70 -2.79
C VAL A 76 -22.97 6.34 -1.59
N SER A 77 -22.35 5.98 -0.48
CA SER A 77 -23.09 5.72 0.76
C SER A 77 -23.83 6.97 1.23
N ASP A 78 -25.04 6.78 1.72
CA ASP A 78 -25.88 7.86 2.22
C ASP A 78 -25.20 8.60 3.39
N ASP A 79 -25.54 9.87 3.60
CA ASP A 79 -24.96 10.67 4.67
C ASP A 79 -25.36 10.17 6.07
N ASP A 80 -26.53 9.53 6.18
CA ASP A 80 -27.08 8.93 7.38
C ASP A 80 -26.86 7.40 7.45
N ALA A 81 -25.96 6.85 6.62
CA ALA A 81 -25.65 5.43 6.65
C ALA A 81 -25.18 4.98 8.04
N GLU A 82 -25.79 3.92 8.55
CA GLU A 82 -25.44 3.31 9.82
C GLU A 82 -24.38 2.23 9.66
N TYR A 83 -23.37 2.24 10.53
CA TYR A 83 -22.25 1.29 10.51
C TYR A 83 -22.19 0.53 11.83
N ASP A 84 -21.96 -0.79 11.77
CA ASP A 84 -21.80 -1.62 12.97
C ASP A 84 -20.64 -1.14 13.86
N LYS A 85 -19.61 -0.55 13.26
CA LYS A 85 -18.44 -0.05 13.97
C LYS A 85 -17.81 1.13 13.23
N VAL A 86 -17.49 2.18 13.96
CA VAL A 86 -16.78 3.35 13.42
C VAL A 86 -15.44 3.51 14.13
N ILE A 87 -14.36 3.59 13.36
CA ILE A 87 -13.00 3.87 13.85
C ILE A 87 -12.58 5.22 13.25
N ARG A 88 -12.26 6.18 14.13
CA ARG A 88 -11.68 7.46 13.72
C ARG A 88 -10.20 7.50 14.02
N MET A 89 -9.41 7.93 13.04
CA MET A 89 -7.96 8.02 13.16
C MET A 89 -7.44 9.33 12.58
N ASP A 90 -6.73 10.07 13.38
CA ASP A 90 -5.91 11.16 12.90
C ASP A 90 -4.63 10.58 12.27
N VAL A 91 -4.34 10.97 11.03
CA VAL A 91 -3.20 10.51 10.25
C VAL A 91 -2.19 11.64 9.94
N SER A 92 -2.37 12.81 10.54
CA SER A 92 -1.49 13.98 10.31
C SER A 92 -0.04 13.73 10.72
N GLU A 93 0.19 12.90 11.73
CA GLU A 93 1.51 12.53 12.25
C GLU A 93 2.01 11.17 11.71
N LEU A 94 1.38 10.64 10.65
CA LEU A 94 1.77 9.32 10.12
C LEU A 94 3.13 9.41 9.42
N ALA A 95 4.12 8.69 9.97
CA ALA A 95 5.46 8.56 9.41
C ALA A 95 5.61 7.31 8.52
N PRO A 96 6.63 7.24 7.66
CA PRO A 96 7.00 6.00 6.98
C PRO A 96 7.28 4.88 7.99
N MET A 97 6.75 3.68 7.73
CA MET A 97 6.85 2.55 8.63
C MET A 97 7.62 1.38 8.02
N VAL A 98 8.20 0.58 8.89
CA VAL A 98 8.85 -0.69 8.56
C VAL A 98 8.30 -1.80 9.45
N THR A 99 8.18 -3.02 8.89
CA THR A 99 7.81 -4.21 9.65
C THR A 99 9.08 -4.90 10.12
N TRP A 100 9.21 -5.09 11.44
CA TRP A 100 10.33 -5.77 12.08
C TRP A 100 10.08 -7.28 12.31
N GLY A 101 8.86 -7.75 12.06
CA GLY A 101 8.46 -9.12 12.32
C GLY A 101 7.74 -9.77 11.13
N THR A 102 6.92 -10.77 11.43
CA THR A 102 6.31 -11.65 10.43
C THR A 102 4.89 -11.27 10.02
N ASN A 103 4.34 -10.18 10.55
CA ASN A 103 3.02 -9.68 10.18
C ASN A 103 2.94 -8.14 10.30
N PRO A 104 1.97 -7.48 9.64
CA PRO A 104 1.85 -6.02 9.62
C PRO A 104 1.60 -5.35 10.98
N SER A 105 1.14 -6.08 12.01
CA SER A 105 1.00 -5.51 13.35
C SER A 105 2.35 -5.29 14.04
N MET A 106 3.40 -5.95 13.56
CA MET A 106 4.78 -5.77 14.00
C MET A 106 5.48 -4.62 13.27
N GLY A 107 4.76 -3.52 13.06
CA GLY A 107 5.27 -2.31 12.41
C GLY A 107 5.68 -1.26 13.41
N VAL A 108 6.73 -0.50 13.06
CA VAL A 108 7.20 0.71 13.76
C VAL A 108 7.56 1.79 12.76
N ASP A 109 7.65 3.04 13.20
CA ASP A 109 8.16 4.12 12.36
C ASP A 109 9.61 3.84 11.98
N PHE A 110 10.00 4.18 10.77
CA PHE A 110 11.29 3.82 10.17
C PHE A 110 12.49 4.25 11.03
N ASP A 111 12.39 5.44 11.65
CA ASP A 111 13.47 6.02 12.45
C ASP A 111 13.48 5.51 13.91
N THR A 112 12.51 4.69 14.28
CA THR A 112 12.37 4.17 15.65
C THR A 112 13.13 2.86 15.79
N PRO A 113 13.83 2.62 16.93
CA PRO A 113 14.40 1.33 17.24
C PRO A 113 13.32 0.24 17.31
N PHE A 114 13.66 -0.99 16.92
CA PHE A 114 12.75 -2.11 17.08
C PHE A 114 12.41 -2.32 18.56
N PRO A 115 11.13 -2.63 18.88
CA PRO A 115 10.63 -2.66 20.25
C PRO A 115 11.25 -3.80 21.06
N GLU A 116 11.15 -3.70 22.37
CA GLU A 116 11.50 -4.80 23.26
C GLU A 116 10.60 -6.02 23.04
N VAL A 117 11.13 -7.20 23.32
CA VAL A 117 10.38 -8.46 23.28
C VAL A 117 9.37 -8.45 24.43
N ARG A 118 8.08 -8.58 24.11
CA ARG A 118 6.97 -8.57 25.07
C ARG A 118 6.46 -9.98 25.37
N ASP A 119 6.56 -10.87 24.38
CA ASP A 119 6.07 -12.24 24.46
C ASP A 119 6.89 -13.20 23.59
N MET A 120 6.54 -14.48 23.63
CA MET A 120 7.20 -15.53 22.84
C MET A 120 7.03 -15.36 21.32
N ASN A 121 6.00 -14.64 20.85
CA ASN A 121 5.81 -14.40 19.41
C ASN A 121 6.79 -13.34 18.94
N ASP A 122 6.99 -12.30 19.73
CA ASP A 122 8.01 -11.28 19.45
C ASP A 122 9.41 -11.94 19.43
N GLU A 123 9.72 -12.80 20.41
CA GLU A 123 11.00 -13.51 20.48
C GLU A 123 11.24 -14.38 19.22
N ARG A 124 10.23 -15.15 18.81
CA ARG A 124 10.31 -15.96 17.60
C ARG A 124 10.48 -15.10 16.34
N ALA A 125 9.80 -13.96 16.26
CA ALA A 125 9.93 -13.03 15.14
C ALA A 125 11.34 -12.45 15.07
N TYR A 126 11.91 -12.00 16.19
CA TYR A 126 13.28 -11.51 16.26
C TYR A 126 14.29 -12.57 15.81
N HIS A 127 14.14 -13.79 16.31
CA HIS A 127 15.00 -14.91 15.93
C HIS A 127 14.88 -15.22 14.43
N TYR A 128 13.65 -15.28 13.90
CA TYR A 128 13.39 -15.58 12.49
C TYR A 128 13.93 -14.49 11.57
N MET A 129 13.78 -13.23 11.94
CA MET A 129 14.25 -12.07 11.16
C MET A 129 15.74 -11.78 11.36
N GLY A 130 16.40 -12.44 12.33
CA GLY A 130 17.82 -12.22 12.66
C GLY A 130 18.10 -10.84 13.23
N LEU A 131 17.14 -10.25 13.94
CA LEU A 131 17.24 -8.91 14.51
C LEU A 131 17.81 -8.91 15.94
N ARG A 132 18.31 -7.75 16.36
CA ARG A 132 18.79 -7.50 17.72
C ARG A 132 17.95 -6.44 18.40
N LEU A 133 17.80 -6.54 19.71
CA LEU A 133 17.10 -5.55 20.51
C LEU A 133 17.71 -4.15 20.33
N GLY A 134 16.85 -3.14 20.18
CA GLY A 134 17.26 -1.76 20.02
C GLY A 134 17.90 -1.41 18.66
N GLN A 135 17.98 -2.38 17.73
CA GLN A 135 18.45 -2.15 16.38
C GLN A 135 17.44 -1.31 15.60
N LYS A 136 17.91 -0.47 14.70
CA LYS A 136 17.06 0.27 13.76
C LYS A 136 17.07 -0.37 12.36
N ALA A 137 16.10 0.01 11.54
CA ALA A 137 16.02 -0.46 10.17
C ALA A 137 17.28 -0.11 9.35
N GLU A 138 17.86 1.07 9.57
CA GLU A 138 19.08 1.55 8.91
C GLU A 138 20.35 0.75 9.25
N ASP A 139 20.36 0.06 10.39
CA ASP A 139 21.50 -0.77 10.84
C ASP A 139 21.53 -2.16 10.17
N ILE A 140 20.52 -2.50 9.35
CA ILE A 140 20.39 -3.82 8.76
C ILE A 140 21.23 -3.90 7.48
N ASN A 141 22.16 -4.86 7.44
CA ASN A 141 22.88 -5.18 6.22
C ASN A 141 22.00 -6.03 5.28
N LEU A 142 21.56 -5.43 4.19
CA LEU A 142 20.73 -6.09 3.19
C LEU A 142 21.58 -6.86 2.19
N GLY A 143 21.21 -8.10 1.87
CA GLY A 143 21.76 -8.87 0.75
C GLY A 143 20.85 -8.80 -0.49
N TYR A 144 19.55 -8.65 -0.25
CA TYR A 144 18.53 -8.59 -1.29
C TYR A 144 17.57 -7.45 -1.09
N ILE A 145 17.17 -6.81 -2.20
CA ILE A 145 16.05 -5.87 -2.26
C ILE A 145 15.02 -6.43 -3.23
N PHE A 146 13.78 -6.49 -2.80
CA PHE A 146 12.65 -6.85 -3.65
C PHE A 146 11.73 -5.63 -3.81
N ILE A 147 11.52 -5.20 -5.05
CA ILE A 147 10.59 -4.12 -5.40
C ILE A 147 9.48 -4.72 -6.24
N GLY A 148 8.28 -4.70 -5.73
CA GLY A 148 7.11 -5.26 -6.39
C GLY A 148 6.26 -6.03 -5.39
N SER A 149 5.01 -6.20 -5.72
CA SER A 149 4.05 -7.05 -5.00
C SER A 149 2.72 -7.02 -5.75
N CYS A 150 1.69 -7.70 -5.21
CA CYS A 150 0.31 -7.55 -5.69
C CYS A 150 -0.23 -6.12 -5.50
N THR A 151 0.26 -5.37 -4.52
CA THR A 151 -0.26 -4.06 -4.12
C THR A 151 0.46 -2.90 -4.79
N ASN A 152 1.80 -2.87 -4.78
CA ASN A 152 2.62 -1.76 -5.22
C ASN A 152 3.65 -2.17 -6.28
N ALA A 153 3.15 -2.62 -7.43
CA ALA A 153 3.97 -2.94 -8.60
C ALA A 153 3.31 -2.39 -9.89
N ARG A 154 2.55 -1.30 -9.78
CA ARG A 154 1.98 -0.56 -10.89
C ARG A 154 3.06 0.25 -11.60
N LEU A 155 2.78 0.78 -12.78
CA LEU A 155 3.75 1.57 -13.52
C LEU A 155 4.20 2.82 -12.75
N SER A 156 3.28 3.50 -12.08
CA SER A 156 3.57 4.67 -11.23
C SER A 156 4.50 4.34 -10.08
N ASP A 157 4.32 3.19 -9.42
CA ASP A 157 5.18 2.73 -8.34
C ASP A 157 6.63 2.49 -8.84
N LEU A 158 6.76 1.82 -9.99
CA LEU A 158 8.06 1.57 -10.62
C LEU A 158 8.73 2.85 -11.08
N GLN A 159 7.96 3.83 -11.60
CA GLN A 159 8.47 5.15 -11.96
C GLN A 159 8.98 5.92 -10.75
N LEU A 160 8.29 5.82 -9.59
CA LEU A 160 8.74 6.44 -8.35
C LEU A 160 10.05 5.82 -7.88
N ALA A 161 10.14 4.49 -7.84
CA ALA A 161 11.36 3.77 -7.49
C ALA A 161 12.52 4.15 -8.43
N ALA A 162 12.27 4.22 -9.73
CA ALA A 162 13.27 4.61 -10.73
C ALA A 162 13.79 6.04 -10.51
N ARG A 163 12.93 6.99 -10.14
CA ARG A 163 13.35 8.37 -9.81
C ARG A 163 14.30 8.41 -8.61
N ILE A 164 14.04 7.59 -7.59
CA ILE A 164 14.88 7.52 -6.37
C ILE A 164 16.28 6.96 -6.67
N VAL A 165 16.37 5.95 -7.55
CA VAL A 165 17.64 5.27 -7.86
C VAL A 165 18.37 5.85 -9.07
N LYS A 166 17.77 6.78 -9.80
CA LYS A 166 18.37 7.37 -11.00
C LYS A 166 19.78 7.91 -10.72
N GLY A 167 20.76 7.51 -11.54
CA GLY A 167 22.16 7.92 -11.42
C GLY A 167 22.93 7.26 -10.27
N LYS A 168 22.30 6.38 -9.50
CA LYS A 168 22.96 5.62 -8.43
C LYS A 168 23.38 4.26 -8.92
N LYS A 169 24.43 3.70 -8.30
CA LYS A 169 24.85 2.32 -8.52
C LYS A 169 24.46 1.48 -7.33
N ILE A 170 24.00 0.26 -7.61
CA ILE A 170 23.74 -0.74 -6.57
C ILE A 170 25.04 -1.12 -5.87
N SER A 171 24.98 -1.34 -4.56
CA SER A 171 26.13 -1.89 -3.82
C SER A 171 26.51 -3.26 -4.39
N PRO A 172 27.83 -3.58 -4.53
CA PRO A 172 28.28 -4.86 -5.10
C PRO A 172 27.81 -6.10 -4.32
N ASN A 173 27.47 -5.93 -3.04
CA ASN A 173 26.99 -7.02 -2.17
C ASN A 173 25.46 -7.15 -2.16
N LEU A 174 24.75 -6.40 -2.99
CA LEU A 174 23.31 -6.33 -2.98
C LEU A 174 22.73 -6.83 -4.30
N THR A 175 21.72 -7.69 -4.22
CA THR A 175 20.92 -8.12 -5.36
C THR A 175 19.55 -7.43 -5.31
N ALA A 176 19.19 -6.69 -6.36
CA ALA A 176 17.86 -6.08 -6.47
C ALA A 176 17.01 -6.86 -7.48
N ILE A 177 15.79 -7.20 -7.06
CA ILE A 177 14.79 -7.88 -7.87
C ILE A 177 13.60 -6.94 -8.01
N VAL A 178 13.20 -6.65 -9.25
CA VAL A 178 12.03 -5.82 -9.55
C VAL A 178 10.99 -6.65 -10.28
N VAL A 179 9.80 -6.77 -9.70
CA VAL A 179 8.71 -7.59 -10.25
C VAL A 179 7.51 -6.71 -10.58
N PRO A 180 7.28 -6.37 -11.86
CA PRO A 180 6.09 -5.63 -12.29
C PRO A 180 4.81 -6.43 -12.03
N GLY A 181 3.72 -5.75 -11.64
CA GLY A 181 2.45 -6.36 -11.25
C GLY A 181 1.70 -7.07 -12.39
N SER A 182 2.05 -6.80 -13.66
CA SER A 182 1.44 -7.45 -14.80
C SER A 182 2.34 -7.38 -16.04
N ARG A 183 2.01 -8.18 -17.07
CA ARG A 183 2.70 -8.12 -18.37
C ARG A 183 2.58 -6.75 -19.05
N PRO A 184 1.41 -6.07 -19.09
CA PRO A 184 1.31 -4.71 -19.61
C PRO A 184 2.22 -3.73 -18.86
N VAL A 185 2.23 -3.76 -17.52
CA VAL A 185 3.11 -2.92 -16.71
C VAL A 185 4.58 -3.19 -17.02
N LYS A 186 4.99 -4.47 -17.15
CA LYS A 186 6.35 -4.83 -17.55
C LYS A 186 6.72 -4.22 -18.89
N ARG A 187 5.84 -4.34 -19.90
CA ARG A 187 6.08 -3.77 -21.24
C ARG A 187 6.24 -2.25 -21.18
N ALA A 188 5.32 -1.57 -20.49
CA ALA A 188 5.38 -0.12 -20.35
C ALA A 188 6.63 0.34 -19.60
N ALA A 189 7.03 -0.34 -18.54
CA ALA A 189 8.27 -0.05 -17.80
C ALA A 189 9.51 -0.23 -18.69
N CYS A 190 9.59 -1.29 -19.48
CA CYS A 190 10.71 -1.51 -20.41
C CYS A 190 10.83 -0.37 -21.44
N LEU A 191 9.72 0.14 -21.96
CA LEU A 191 9.73 1.23 -22.93
C LEU A 191 10.24 2.54 -22.33
N LEU A 192 10.00 2.79 -21.04
CA LEU A 192 10.52 3.97 -20.35
C LEU A 192 12.05 3.96 -20.20
N TYR A 193 12.67 2.77 -20.13
CA TYR A 193 14.12 2.63 -20.01
C TYR A 193 14.85 2.59 -21.36
N THR A 194 14.14 2.36 -22.47
CA THR A 194 14.72 2.22 -23.79
C THR A 194 14.55 3.48 -24.69
N SER A 195 13.81 4.48 -24.23
CA SER A 195 13.74 5.76 -24.92
C SER A 195 15.00 6.56 -24.59
N PRO A 196 15.85 6.92 -25.57
CA PRO A 196 16.94 7.87 -25.34
C PRO A 196 16.33 9.21 -24.93
N SER A 197 16.67 9.69 -23.77
CA SER A 197 16.38 11.04 -23.28
C SER A 197 17.25 12.04 -23.98
#